data_5018148e212ae5d8e0e4a15a30778d68
#
_entry.id   5018148e212ae5d8e0e4a15a30778d68
#
_cell.length_a   1.000
_cell.length_b   1.000
_cell.length_c   1.000
_cell.angle_alpha   90.00
_cell.angle_beta   90.00
_cell.angle_gamma   90.00
#
_symmetry.space_group_name_H-M   'P 1'
#
loop_
_entity.id
_entity.type
_entity.pdbx_description
1 polymer ?
#
loop_
_entity_poly.entity_id
_entity_poly.type
_entity_poly.pdbx_seq_one_letter_code
_entity_poly.pdbx_strand_id
1 'polypeptide(L)'
;MKKKQAAMTMSTVLLLSSVLAACGGDKQAQGDKQGAAGGNAPYPLTMVVNQVGEIPPKDNEIEKAIKAYTNTDLQIQWIPTSSYDEKVNVMIASNELPKLMKLNYTATIVGALKSDIFWEIGPYLKDYKNLSAQNQQFYDNISVNGKIYGVPLFRELGRAVIHYRKDWFDAAGVQVPKTLDDWYNVIKAMTQGDPDKNGKNDTYGFMLDKKYNQDAASTLTRLSVAQGGPNKWQVDASGSFVPEFMTTPFFDTMKLFRKLYEEKLINQDFAVVDATEIDKAYESGRTAIRISGGNAQSIQDKLVKVVPTAVVDAAAIEGPNGRRLPGESGNAGFLAIPKQSVKSVDELKQVLAFVDKLMDPQMATLLVKGVEGKHWEDKGDVTVPLDPAADAKEVKPYRDTLPQRGESYNIAKPMKQTDLFRKIGQITKDNEKYIVANPALTLDSATYSERGKELEQMISDAQTKFIMGKIDEAGWKAEVEKWKKAGGDKLAQEYKEAYEKSKKK
;
A
#
# COMPACT_ATOMS: atom_id res chain seq x y z
N MET A 1 17.59 -52.29 29.22
CA MET A 1 16.87 -53.56 29.49
C MET A 1 15.51 -53.53 28.79
N LYS A 2 15.30 -54.61 28.03
CA LYS A 2 14.04 -55.11 27.41
C LYS A 2 13.43 -54.32 26.24
N LYS A 3 13.73 -54.88 25.07
CA LYS A 3 13.01 -54.96 23.80
C LYS A 3 11.61 -55.52 24.02
N LYS A 4 10.63 -55.08 23.16
CA LYS A 4 9.67 -56.04 22.57
C LYS A 4 9.20 -55.49 21.22
N GLN A 5 9.48 -56.26 20.18
CA GLN A 5 8.88 -56.28 18.84
C GLN A 5 7.60 -57.13 18.88
N ALA A 6 6.65 -56.81 17.98
CA ALA A 6 5.78 -57.77 17.28
C ALA A 6 4.97 -56.96 16.26
N ALA A 7 5.10 -57.06 14.96
CA ALA A 7 4.73 -58.10 14.00
C ALA A 7 3.27 -57.85 13.51
N MET A 8 3.12 -57.29 12.31
CA MET A 8 2.75 -57.89 11.01
C MET A 8 1.45 -58.75 10.99
N THR A 9 0.41 -58.27 10.33
CA THR A 9 -0.47 -59.17 9.56
C THR A 9 -1.03 -58.47 8.32
N MET A 10 -0.74 -59.11 7.19
CA MET A 10 -1.16 -58.87 5.83
C MET A 10 -2.44 -59.70 5.59
N SER A 11 -3.46 -59.13 5.00
CA SER A 11 -4.55 -59.93 4.45
C SER A 11 -5.02 -59.36 3.11
N THR A 12 -4.67 -60.09 2.10
CA THR A 12 -5.09 -60.02 0.69
C THR A 12 -6.41 -60.80 0.54
N VAL A 13 -7.41 -60.24 -0.13
CA VAL A 13 -8.50 -61.02 -0.74
C VAL A 13 -8.84 -60.46 -2.11
N LEU A 14 -8.84 -61.38 -3.06
CA LEU A 14 -9.05 -61.25 -4.50
C LEU A 14 -10.52 -61.16 -4.91
N LEU A 15 -10.76 -60.46 -6.04
CA LEU A 15 -11.58 -60.73 -7.22
C LEU A 15 -13.01 -61.33 -7.07
N LEU A 16 -13.96 -60.68 -7.76
CA LEU A 16 -14.77 -61.40 -8.79
C LEU A 16 -15.38 -60.40 -9.79
N SER A 17 -15.09 -60.68 -11.05
CA SER A 17 -15.61 -60.12 -12.28
C SER A 17 -16.98 -60.71 -12.62
N SER A 18 -17.89 -59.95 -13.20
CA SER A 18 -18.93 -60.49 -14.09
C SER A 18 -19.26 -59.51 -15.21
N VAL A 19 -18.93 -59.98 -16.42
CA VAL A 19 -19.30 -59.46 -17.73
C VAL A 19 -20.69 -59.96 -18.07
N LEU A 20 -21.55 -59.10 -18.63
CA LEU A 20 -22.65 -59.51 -19.47
C LEU A 20 -22.86 -58.48 -20.58
N ALA A 21 -22.60 -58.92 -21.80
CA ALA A 21 -22.87 -58.24 -23.06
C ALA A 21 -24.28 -58.65 -23.57
N ALA A 22 -24.99 -57.72 -24.19
CA ALA A 22 -25.93 -58.05 -25.29
C ALA A 22 -26.24 -56.81 -26.14
N CYS A 23 -25.80 -56.84 -27.32
CA CYS A 23 -26.31 -56.47 -28.64
C CYS A 23 -27.53 -55.55 -28.80
N GLY A 24 -27.37 -54.48 -29.60
CA GLY A 24 -27.92 -54.44 -30.95
C GLY A 24 -28.85 -53.27 -31.23
N GLY A 25 -28.54 -52.46 -32.24
CA GLY A 25 -29.53 -51.61 -32.91
C GLY A 25 -29.01 -50.26 -33.43
N ASP A 26 -28.50 -50.27 -34.64
CA ASP A 26 -28.28 -49.07 -35.47
C ASP A 26 -29.55 -48.24 -35.63
N LYS A 27 -29.45 -46.90 -35.39
CA LYS A 27 -30.23 -45.91 -36.16
C LYS A 27 -29.49 -44.59 -36.22
N GLN A 28 -29.29 -44.17 -37.44
CA GLN A 28 -28.86 -42.91 -38.03
C GLN A 28 -28.89 -41.64 -37.17
N ALA A 29 -27.78 -40.92 -37.33
CA ALA A 29 -27.59 -39.54 -36.98
C ALA A 29 -28.66 -38.62 -37.57
N GLN A 30 -29.33 -37.91 -36.73
CA GLN A 30 -30.00 -36.66 -37.07
C GLN A 30 -29.44 -35.57 -36.19
N GLY A 31 -28.76 -34.60 -36.84
CA GLY A 31 -28.16 -33.47 -36.18
C GLY A 31 -29.21 -32.58 -35.56
N ASP A 32 -29.29 -32.60 -34.24
CA ASP A 32 -29.94 -31.57 -33.48
C ASP A 32 -28.95 -30.47 -33.15
N LYS A 33 -29.18 -29.33 -33.80
CA LYS A 33 -28.68 -28.04 -33.35
C LYS A 33 -29.26 -27.84 -31.96
N GLN A 34 -28.47 -28.13 -30.95
CA GLN A 34 -28.77 -27.71 -29.60
C GLN A 34 -28.59 -26.19 -29.55
N GLY A 35 -29.71 -25.50 -29.73
CA GLY A 35 -29.85 -24.08 -29.48
C GLY A 35 -29.39 -23.77 -28.07
N ALA A 36 -28.54 -22.80 -27.95
CA ALA A 36 -28.07 -22.24 -26.68
C ALA A 36 -29.26 -21.79 -25.82
N ALA A 37 -29.72 -22.63 -24.94
CA ALA A 37 -30.48 -22.25 -23.76
C ALA A 37 -29.47 -21.65 -22.78
N GLY A 38 -29.09 -20.39 -22.97
CA GLY A 38 -28.21 -19.64 -22.10
C GLY A 38 -28.92 -19.24 -20.84
N GLY A 39 -29.06 -20.12 -19.89
CA GLY A 39 -29.13 -19.74 -18.47
C GLY A 39 -27.71 -19.41 -18.06
N ASN A 40 -27.45 -18.12 -17.72
CA ASN A 40 -26.12 -17.65 -17.28
C ASN A 40 -25.76 -18.30 -15.95
N ALA A 41 -25.20 -19.51 -15.96
CA ALA A 41 -24.64 -20.10 -14.76
C ALA A 41 -23.54 -19.20 -14.20
N PRO A 42 -23.47 -19.01 -12.88
CA PRO A 42 -22.44 -18.18 -12.26
C PRO A 42 -21.03 -18.67 -12.64
N TYR A 43 -20.17 -17.74 -13.03
CA TYR A 43 -18.79 -18.05 -13.39
C TYR A 43 -17.98 -18.50 -12.16
N PRO A 44 -17.38 -19.70 -12.14
CA PRO A 44 -16.59 -20.17 -11.01
C PRO A 44 -15.28 -19.38 -10.89
N LEU A 45 -15.11 -18.63 -9.80
CA LEU A 45 -13.96 -17.78 -9.56
C LEU A 45 -13.30 -18.10 -8.21
N THR A 46 -12.10 -18.70 -8.28
CA THR A 46 -11.25 -18.90 -7.10
C THR A 46 -10.31 -17.72 -6.91
N MET A 47 -10.17 -17.25 -5.67
CA MET A 47 -9.34 -16.11 -5.33
C MET A 47 -8.50 -16.37 -4.08
N VAL A 48 -7.26 -15.87 -4.06
CA VAL A 48 -6.37 -15.90 -2.89
C VAL A 48 -5.96 -14.49 -2.52
N VAL A 49 -6.19 -14.13 -1.26
CA VAL A 49 -5.84 -12.82 -0.67
C VAL A 49 -5.26 -12.98 0.74
N ASN A 50 -4.53 -11.97 1.21
CA ASN A 50 -4.11 -11.95 2.60
C ASN A 50 -5.28 -11.64 3.53
N GLN A 51 -5.28 -12.24 4.71
CA GLN A 51 -6.22 -11.95 5.79
C GLN A 51 -5.94 -10.55 6.35
N VAL A 52 -6.98 -9.72 6.43
CA VAL A 52 -6.95 -8.42 7.12
C VAL A 52 -8.06 -8.42 8.16
N GLY A 53 -7.70 -8.40 9.44
CA GLY A 53 -8.67 -8.58 10.52
C GLY A 53 -9.09 -10.04 10.71
N GLU A 54 -10.34 -10.27 11.11
CA GLU A 54 -10.93 -11.62 11.22
C GLU A 54 -11.30 -12.17 9.84
N ILE A 55 -11.28 -13.50 9.68
CA ILE A 55 -11.79 -14.13 8.46
C ILE A 55 -13.31 -14.09 8.49
N PRO A 56 -13.98 -13.48 7.50
CA PRO A 56 -15.43 -13.43 7.45
C PRO A 56 -16.01 -14.84 7.31
N PRO A 57 -17.20 -15.11 7.90
CA PRO A 57 -17.89 -16.35 7.63
C PRO A 57 -18.16 -16.54 6.15
N LYS A 58 -17.98 -17.75 5.66
CA LYS A 58 -18.29 -18.08 4.26
C LYS A 58 -19.77 -17.80 3.97
N ASP A 59 -20.05 -17.33 2.76
CA ASP A 59 -21.41 -17.00 2.30
C ASP A 59 -22.15 -15.98 3.22
N ASN A 60 -21.39 -15.05 3.82
CA ASN A 60 -21.99 -13.93 4.53
C ASN A 60 -22.73 -12.98 3.55
N GLU A 61 -23.45 -11.99 4.08
CA GLU A 61 -24.27 -11.09 3.27
C GLU A 61 -23.49 -10.32 2.22
N ILE A 62 -22.25 -9.89 2.53
CA ILE A 62 -21.40 -9.16 1.59
C ILE A 62 -20.96 -10.09 0.46
N GLU A 63 -20.49 -11.30 0.79
CA GLU A 63 -20.06 -12.29 -0.22
C GLU A 63 -21.23 -12.69 -1.13
N LYS A 64 -22.42 -12.92 -0.56
CA LYS A 64 -23.65 -13.20 -1.33
C LYS A 64 -24.01 -12.04 -2.28
N ALA A 65 -23.92 -10.81 -1.81
CA ALA A 65 -24.20 -9.63 -2.62
C ALA A 65 -23.17 -9.50 -3.78
N ILE A 66 -21.89 -9.73 -3.52
CA ILE A 66 -20.85 -9.75 -4.56
C ILE A 66 -21.16 -10.84 -5.60
N LYS A 67 -21.42 -12.08 -5.17
CA LYS A 67 -21.75 -13.21 -6.06
C LYS A 67 -22.96 -12.90 -6.94
N ALA A 68 -24.03 -12.37 -6.35
CA ALA A 68 -25.24 -12.02 -7.08
C ALA A 68 -25.02 -10.91 -8.10
N TYR A 69 -24.35 -9.83 -7.71
CA TYR A 69 -24.11 -8.68 -8.59
C TYR A 69 -23.18 -9.02 -9.76
N THR A 70 -22.13 -9.76 -9.49
CA THR A 70 -21.11 -10.10 -10.49
C THR A 70 -21.48 -11.33 -11.33
N ASN A 71 -22.49 -12.09 -10.93
CA ASN A 71 -22.85 -13.40 -11.48
C ASN A 71 -21.66 -14.40 -11.41
N THR A 72 -21.02 -14.50 -10.24
CA THR A 72 -19.89 -15.40 -10.00
C THR A 72 -20.14 -16.35 -8.84
N ASP A 73 -19.64 -17.59 -8.94
CA ASP A 73 -19.43 -18.46 -7.77
C ASP A 73 -18.05 -18.17 -7.19
N LEU A 74 -17.96 -17.09 -6.42
CA LEU A 74 -16.72 -16.61 -5.82
C LEU A 74 -16.33 -17.47 -4.61
N GLN A 75 -15.10 -17.95 -4.60
CA GLN A 75 -14.48 -18.68 -3.49
C GLN A 75 -13.18 -18.00 -3.09
N ILE A 76 -13.14 -17.40 -1.89
CA ILE A 76 -11.97 -16.68 -1.38
C ILE A 76 -11.23 -17.55 -0.37
N GLN A 77 -9.94 -17.77 -0.63
CA GLN A 77 -9.00 -18.33 0.35
C GLN A 77 -8.25 -17.19 1.03
N TRP A 78 -8.45 -17.07 2.34
CA TRP A 78 -7.78 -16.10 3.19
C TRP A 78 -6.53 -16.72 3.79
N ILE A 79 -5.37 -16.07 3.61
CA ILE A 79 -4.08 -16.53 4.15
C ILE A 79 -3.58 -15.47 5.15
N PRO A 80 -3.12 -15.87 6.35
CA PRO A 80 -2.57 -14.92 7.33
C PRO A 80 -1.49 -14.04 6.73
N THR A 81 -1.56 -12.72 7.00
CA THR A 81 -0.63 -11.74 6.42
C THR A 81 0.85 -12.07 6.73
N SER A 82 1.13 -12.63 7.91
CA SER A 82 2.50 -13.00 8.31
C SER A 82 3.13 -14.11 7.46
N SER A 83 2.34 -14.98 6.84
CA SER A 83 2.80 -16.09 5.99
C SER A 83 2.39 -15.94 4.53
N TYR A 84 1.78 -14.81 4.16
CA TYR A 84 1.17 -14.62 2.85
C TYR A 84 2.17 -14.74 1.70
N ASP A 85 3.25 -13.97 1.75
CA ASP A 85 4.24 -13.92 0.66
C ASP A 85 4.97 -15.27 0.50
N GLU A 86 5.23 -15.97 1.61
CA GLU A 86 5.79 -17.33 1.56
C GLU A 86 4.85 -18.31 0.88
N LYS A 87 3.56 -18.30 1.25
CA LYS A 87 2.54 -19.17 0.63
C LYS A 87 2.34 -18.85 -0.84
N VAL A 88 2.33 -17.58 -1.24
CA VAL A 88 2.27 -17.17 -2.65
C VAL A 88 3.46 -17.73 -3.43
N ASN A 89 4.67 -17.63 -2.89
CA ASN A 89 5.88 -18.16 -3.52
C ASN A 89 5.80 -19.69 -3.69
N VAL A 90 5.28 -20.42 -2.70
CA VAL A 90 5.04 -21.87 -2.79
C VAL A 90 4.01 -22.20 -3.88
N MET A 91 2.89 -21.48 -3.94
CA MET A 91 1.85 -21.68 -4.97
C MET A 91 2.40 -21.43 -6.38
N ILE A 92 3.24 -20.40 -6.56
CA ILE A 92 3.90 -20.13 -7.86
C ILE A 92 4.85 -21.28 -8.22
N ALA A 93 5.65 -21.74 -7.25
CA ALA A 93 6.62 -22.82 -7.48
C ALA A 93 5.95 -24.18 -7.77
N SER A 94 4.82 -24.50 -7.11
CA SER A 94 4.04 -25.73 -7.35
C SER A 94 3.12 -25.65 -8.56
N ASN A 95 2.95 -24.44 -9.12
CA ASN A 95 1.99 -24.14 -10.20
C ASN A 95 0.53 -24.48 -9.82
N GLU A 96 0.19 -24.39 -8.52
CA GLU A 96 -1.18 -24.56 -8.01
C GLU A 96 -1.79 -23.16 -7.75
N LEU A 97 -2.26 -22.53 -8.81
CA LEU A 97 -2.66 -21.12 -8.79
C LEU A 97 -4.20 -20.98 -8.90
N PRO A 98 -4.82 -20.05 -8.14
CA PRO A 98 -6.23 -19.69 -8.31
C PRO A 98 -6.45 -18.90 -9.59
N LYS A 99 -7.72 -18.59 -9.94
CA LYS A 99 -8.02 -17.73 -11.09
C LYS A 99 -7.64 -16.27 -10.88
N LEU A 100 -7.61 -15.81 -9.64
CA LEU A 100 -7.25 -14.45 -9.26
C LEU A 100 -6.46 -14.47 -7.95
N MET A 101 -5.36 -13.76 -7.88
CA MET A 101 -4.56 -13.72 -6.65
C MET A 101 -3.93 -12.35 -6.42
N LYS A 102 -3.87 -11.97 -5.15
CA LYS A 102 -3.15 -10.77 -4.75
C LYS A 102 -1.64 -11.03 -4.79
N LEU A 103 -0.90 -10.10 -5.33
CA LEU A 103 0.57 -10.09 -5.31
C LEU A 103 1.08 -8.80 -4.67
N ASN A 104 2.19 -8.89 -3.95
CA ASN A 104 2.96 -7.74 -3.51
C ASN A 104 4.12 -7.50 -4.51
N TYR A 105 4.45 -6.24 -4.79
CA TYR A 105 5.51 -5.91 -5.74
C TYR A 105 6.88 -6.16 -5.08
N THR A 106 7.41 -7.38 -5.24
CA THR A 106 8.71 -7.84 -4.72
C THR A 106 9.58 -8.34 -5.86
N ALA A 107 10.90 -8.44 -5.66
CA ALA A 107 11.82 -8.95 -6.69
C ALA A 107 11.43 -10.36 -7.18
N THR A 108 11.00 -11.25 -6.27
CA THR A 108 10.53 -12.61 -6.60
C THR A 108 9.29 -12.55 -7.51
N ILE A 109 8.33 -11.71 -7.17
CA ILE A 109 7.10 -11.54 -7.97
C ILE A 109 7.41 -10.90 -9.33
N VAL A 110 8.28 -9.89 -9.38
CA VAL A 110 8.74 -9.31 -10.66
C VAL A 110 9.37 -10.40 -11.55
N GLY A 111 10.16 -11.31 -10.97
CA GLY A 111 10.70 -12.48 -11.68
C GLY A 111 9.60 -13.38 -12.25
N ALA A 112 8.59 -13.71 -11.45
CA ALA A 112 7.46 -14.53 -11.87
C ALA A 112 6.61 -13.87 -12.98
N LEU A 113 6.40 -12.54 -12.90
CA LEU A 113 5.70 -11.78 -13.95
C LEU A 113 6.44 -11.81 -15.28
N LYS A 114 7.78 -11.80 -15.26
CA LYS A 114 8.61 -11.93 -16.46
C LYS A 114 8.61 -13.34 -17.06
N SER A 115 8.27 -14.36 -16.28
CA SER A 115 8.30 -15.77 -16.69
C SER A 115 7.02 -16.25 -17.38
N ASP A 116 6.17 -15.33 -17.84
CA ASP A 116 4.92 -15.60 -18.57
C ASP A 116 3.86 -16.42 -17.82
N ILE A 117 3.96 -16.50 -16.49
CA ILE A 117 3.01 -17.21 -15.63
C ILE A 117 1.66 -16.48 -15.56
N PHE A 118 1.67 -15.15 -15.67
CA PHE A 118 0.51 -14.29 -15.52
C PHE A 118 0.11 -13.62 -16.83
N TRP A 119 -1.16 -13.29 -16.95
CA TRP A 119 -1.67 -12.54 -18.10
C TRP A 119 -1.17 -11.09 -18.06
N GLU A 120 -0.69 -10.59 -19.20
CA GLU A 120 -0.55 -9.17 -19.47
C GLU A 120 -1.94 -8.60 -19.73
N ILE A 121 -2.44 -7.77 -18.82
CA ILE A 121 -3.80 -7.23 -18.88
C ILE A 121 -3.89 -5.83 -19.50
N GLY A 122 -2.76 -5.13 -19.64
CA GLY A 122 -2.71 -3.76 -20.16
C GLY A 122 -3.53 -3.54 -21.42
N PRO A 123 -3.39 -4.36 -22.49
CA PRO A 123 -4.14 -4.21 -23.74
C PRO A 123 -5.67 -4.27 -23.59
N TYR A 124 -6.16 -4.90 -22.53
CA TYR A 124 -7.59 -5.14 -22.31
C TYR A 124 -8.25 -4.08 -21.41
N LEU A 125 -7.48 -3.30 -20.64
CA LEU A 125 -8.02 -2.35 -19.65
C LEU A 125 -8.98 -1.32 -20.26
N LYS A 126 -8.75 -0.89 -21.50
CA LYS A 126 -9.57 0.07 -22.23
C LYS A 126 -11.02 -0.39 -22.45
N ASP A 127 -11.27 -1.70 -22.41
CA ASP A 127 -12.58 -2.32 -22.65
C ASP A 127 -13.46 -2.31 -21.37
N TYR A 128 -12.93 -1.83 -20.22
CA TYR A 128 -13.58 -1.83 -18.92
C TYR A 128 -13.70 -0.43 -18.36
N LYS A 129 -14.94 0.00 -18.08
CA LYS A 129 -15.28 1.37 -17.72
C LYS A 129 -14.52 1.86 -16.47
N ASN A 130 -14.52 1.07 -15.41
CA ASN A 130 -13.93 1.48 -14.16
C ASN A 130 -12.41 1.33 -14.17
N LEU A 131 -11.88 0.27 -14.78
CA LEU A 131 -10.45 0.03 -14.90
C LEU A 131 -9.78 1.09 -15.77
N SER A 132 -10.38 1.45 -16.92
CA SER A 132 -9.84 2.48 -17.82
C SER A 132 -9.92 3.90 -17.26
N ALA A 133 -10.83 4.15 -16.34
CA ALA A 133 -11.00 5.48 -15.73
C ALA A 133 -9.97 5.80 -14.62
N GLN A 134 -9.09 4.85 -14.26
CA GLN A 134 -8.07 5.08 -13.24
C GLN A 134 -6.92 5.93 -13.78
N ASN A 135 -6.29 6.70 -12.89
CA ASN A 135 -5.05 7.41 -13.22
C ASN A 135 -3.98 6.39 -13.64
N GLN A 136 -3.34 6.62 -14.79
CA GLN A 136 -2.32 5.74 -15.36
C GLN A 136 -1.17 5.47 -14.39
N GLN A 137 -0.83 6.42 -13.52
CA GLN A 137 0.24 6.27 -12.55
C GLN A 137 0.05 5.06 -11.61
N PHE A 138 -1.19 4.67 -11.32
CA PHE A 138 -1.44 3.45 -10.53
C PHE A 138 -0.95 2.18 -11.23
N TYR A 139 -1.18 2.09 -12.53
CA TYR A 139 -0.73 0.96 -13.34
C TYR A 139 0.77 1.01 -13.61
N ASP A 140 1.31 2.19 -13.86
CA ASP A 140 2.76 2.38 -14.06
C ASP A 140 3.54 1.93 -12.83
N ASN A 141 3.01 2.19 -11.63
CA ASN A 141 3.65 1.83 -10.35
C ASN A 141 3.68 0.33 -10.06
N ILE A 142 2.97 -0.50 -10.82
CA ILE A 142 3.01 -1.98 -10.74
C ILE A 142 3.45 -2.62 -12.06
N SER A 143 3.84 -1.83 -13.05
CA SER A 143 4.28 -2.35 -14.35
C SER A 143 5.65 -3.05 -14.26
N VAL A 144 5.87 -3.99 -15.15
CA VAL A 144 7.17 -4.65 -15.32
C VAL A 144 7.57 -4.54 -16.78
N ASN A 145 8.67 -3.88 -17.07
CA ASN A 145 9.12 -3.59 -18.44
C ASN A 145 8.05 -2.91 -19.32
N GLY A 146 7.25 -2.01 -18.73
CA GLY A 146 6.15 -1.30 -19.39
C GLY A 146 4.89 -2.14 -19.61
N LYS A 147 4.81 -3.36 -19.08
CA LYS A 147 3.66 -4.24 -19.17
C LYS A 147 2.91 -4.31 -17.86
N ILE A 148 1.58 -4.33 -17.94
CA ILE A 148 0.68 -4.35 -16.78
C ILE A 148 0.14 -5.77 -16.62
N TYR A 149 0.42 -6.39 -15.46
CA TYR A 149 0.06 -7.77 -15.15
C TYR A 149 -1.02 -7.93 -14.07
N GLY A 150 -1.61 -6.83 -13.62
CA GLY A 150 -2.64 -6.90 -12.59
C GLY A 150 -3.37 -5.60 -12.37
N VAL A 151 -4.45 -5.67 -11.58
CA VAL A 151 -5.24 -4.50 -11.16
C VAL A 151 -4.79 -4.08 -9.78
N PRO A 152 -4.34 -2.83 -9.57
CA PRO A 152 -3.92 -2.34 -8.27
C PRO A 152 -5.05 -2.44 -7.22
N LEU A 153 -4.69 -2.76 -5.98
CA LEU A 153 -5.53 -2.47 -4.81
C LEU A 153 -5.30 -1.00 -4.47
N PHE A 154 -6.07 -0.14 -5.08
CA PHE A 154 -5.85 1.31 -5.14
C PHE A 154 -5.73 1.97 -3.77
N ARG A 155 -4.75 2.84 -3.63
CA ARG A 155 -4.57 3.77 -2.52
C ARG A 155 -4.14 5.12 -3.08
N GLU A 156 -4.43 6.19 -2.34
CA GLU A 156 -4.06 7.54 -2.76
C GLU A 156 -2.55 7.66 -2.97
N LEU A 157 -2.15 8.34 -4.04
CA LEU A 157 -0.74 8.60 -4.38
C LEU A 157 -0.13 9.68 -3.48
N GLY A 158 -0.94 10.62 -3.02
CA GLY A 158 -0.51 11.82 -2.29
C GLY A 158 -0.87 11.81 -0.81
N ARG A 159 -0.45 10.80 -0.03
CA ARG A 159 -0.91 10.57 1.35
C ARG A 159 -0.21 11.40 2.43
N ALA A 160 0.73 12.26 2.08
CA ALA A 160 1.46 13.05 3.07
C ALA A 160 0.65 14.27 3.51
N VAL A 161 0.22 14.28 4.77
CA VAL A 161 -0.52 15.38 5.42
C VAL A 161 0.15 15.73 6.74
N ILE A 162 0.29 17.01 7.04
CA ILE A 162 0.71 17.51 8.35
C ILE A 162 -0.53 17.55 9.24
N HIS A 163 -0.51 16.78 10.34
CA HIS A 163 -1.47 16.88 11.43
C HIS A 163 -0.80 17.65 12.57
N TYR A 164 -1.46 18.67 13.12
CA TYR A 164 -0.85 19.51 14.14
C TYR A 164 -1.84 19.94 15.23
N ARG A 165 -1.33 20.23 16.40
CA ARG A 165 -2.07 20.80 17.54
C ARG A 165 -2.36 22.27 17.25
N LYS A 166 -3.53 22.53 16.65
CA LYS A 166 -3.95 23.89 16.30
C LYS A 166 -4.01 24.80 17.53
N ASP A 167 -4.52 24.28 18.64
CA ASP A 167 -4.57 25.01 19.91
C ASP A 167 -3.18 25.47 20.40
N TRP A 168 -2.15 24.63 20.24
CA TRP A 168 -0.77 25.00 20.61
C TRP A 168 -0.17 25.99 19.61
N PHE A 169 -0.43 25.83 18.34
CA PHE A 169 0.05 26.73 17.28
C PHE A 169 -0.55 28.11 17.43
N ASP A 170 -1.86 28.23 17.69
CA ASP A 170 -2.55 29.49 17.92
C ASP A 170 -2.02 30.18 19.18
N ALA A 171 -1.81 29.42 20.26
CA ALA A 171 -1.29 29.98 21.53
C ALA A 171 0.16 30.50 21.42
N ALA A 172 0.99 29.83 20.60
CA ALA A 172 2.37 30.25 20.36
C ALA A 172 2.52 31.26 19.21
N GLY A 173 1.46 31.57 18.47
CA GLY A 173 1.49 32.49 17.33
C GLY A 173 2.32 32.00 16.16
N VAL A 174 2.49 30.67 16.01
CA VAL A 174 3.27 30.07 14.92
C VAL A 174 2.36 29.55 13.80
N GLN A 175 2.93 29.44 12.60
CA GLN A 175 2.26 28.91 11.40
C GLN A 175 2.78 27.53 11.05
N VAL A 176 2.04 26.80 10.18
CA VAL A 176 2.51 25.53 9.63
C VAL A 176 3.81 25.76 8.86
N PRO A 177 4.89 25.01 9.18
CA PRO A 177 6.22 25.27 8.64
C PRO A 177 6.32 24.90 7.15
N LYS A 178 7.09 25.70 6.40
CA LYS A 178 7.37 25.51 4.96
C LYS A 178 8.86 25.33 4.67
N THR A 179 9.70 26.20 5.25
CA THR A 179 11.16 26.12 5.10
C THR A 179 11.79 25.28 6.22
N LEU A 180 13.05 24.87 6.04
CA LEU A 180 13.78 24.17 7.10
C LEU A 180 13.93 25.04 8.36
N ASP A 181 14.08 26.35 8.21
CA ASP A 181 14.13 27.28 9.35
C ASP A 181 12.79 27.39 10.04
N ASP A 182 11.65 27.40 9.32
CA ASP A 182 10.33 27.34 9.94
C ASP A 182 10.16 26.04 10.74
N TRP A 183 10.55 24.90 10.16
CA TRP A 183 10.52 23.61 10.85
C TRP A 183 11.32 23.65 12.16
N TYR A 184 12.55 24.17 12.12
CA TYR A 184 13.38 24.32 13.31
C TYR A 184 12.68 25.21 14.37
N ASN A 185 12.20 26.38 13.98
CA ASN A 185 11.62 27.34 14.88
C ASN A 185 10.32 26.84 15.55
N VAL A 186 9.45 26.21 14.74
CA VAL A 186 8.19 25.61 15.23
C VAL A 186 8.48 24.44 16.18
N ILE A 187 9.37 23.53 15.80
CA ILE A 187 9.73 22.38 16.65
C ILE A 187 10.31 22.87 17.98
N LYS A 188 11.21 23.86 17.94
CA LYS A 188 11.80 24.47 19.15
C LYS A 188 10.75 25.11 20.04
N ALA A 189 9.84 25.91 19.47
CA ALA A 189 8.77 26.56 20.22
C ALA A 189 7.85 25.55 20.92
N MET A 190 7.49 24.43 20.20
CA MET A 190 6.63 23.41 20.76
C MET A 190 7.33 22.47 21.76
N THR A 191 8.67 22.35 21.68
CA THR A 191 9.42 21.50 22.63
C THR A 191 9.83 22.25 23.89
N GLN A 192 10.21 23.52 23.76
CA GLN A 192 10.75 24.33 24.88
C GLN A 192 9.75 25.34 25.46
N GLY A 193 8.62 25.54 24.79
CA GLY A 193 7.65 26.59 25.14
C GLY A 193 6.56 26.15 26.11
N ASP A 194 6.61 24.93 26.66
CA ASP A 194 5.58 24.35 27.55
C ASP A 194 4.14 24.59 27.01
N PRO A 195 3.82 24.08 25.79
CA PRO A 195 2.57 24.39 25.12
C PRO A 195 1.34 23.78 25.81
N ASP A 196 1.52 22.78 26.65
CA ASP A 196 0.46 22.18 27.48
C ASP A 196 0.31 22.83 28.86
N LYS A 197 1.20 23.77 29.20
CA LYS A 197 1.21 24.58 30.41
C LYS A 197 1.22 23.76 31.70
N ASN A 198 1.92 22.61 31.68
CA ASN A 198 2.03 21.75 32.85
C ASN A 198 3.28 22.07 33.72
N GLY A 199 4.10 23.01 33.31
CA GLY A 199 5.34 23.42 33.97
C GLY A 199 6.50 22.48 33.82
N LYS A 200 6.40 21.51 32.83
CA LYS A 200 7.42 20.52 32.57
C LYS A 200 7.90 20.60 31.11
N ASN A 201 9.10 20.11 30.89
CA ASN A 201 9.69 20.06 29.56
C ASN A 201 9.56 18.64 29.01
N ASP A 202 8.30 18.18 28.78
CA ASP A 202 7.95 16.80 28.41
C ASP A 202 7.15 16.69 27.11
N THR A 203 7.05 17.80 26.37
CA THR A 203 6.45 17.84 25.03
C THR A 203 7.49 17.88 23.94
N TYR A 204 7.13 17.39 22.75
CA TYR A 204 7.93 17.45 21.54
C TYR A 204 7.18 18.19 20.43
N GLY A 205 7.88 19.07 19.74
CA GLY A 205 7.35 19.68 18.52
C GLY A 205 7.13 18.63 17.42
N PHE A 206 8.05 17.68 17.34
CA PHE A 206 8.04 16.59 16.39
C PHE A 206 8.82 15.39 16.91
N MET A 207 8.43 14.18 16.55
CA MET A 207 9.13 12.94 16.90
C MET A 207 9.41 12.10 15.66
N LEU A 208 10.51 11.38 15.66
CA LEU A 208 10.91 10.42 14.62
C LEU A 208 10.78 8.99 15.13
N ASP A 209 10.51 8.05 14.22
CA ASP A 209 10.59 6.61 14.47
C ASP A 209 11.74 5.98 13.67
N LYS A 210 12.04 4.70 13.92
CA LYS A 210 13.14 3.96 13.28
C LYS A 210 13.01 3.82 11.75
N LYS A 211 11.85 4.18 11.17
CA LYS A 211 11.60 4.15 9.72
C LYS A 211 11.64 5.54 9.09
N TYR A 212 12.17 6.53 9.79
CA TYR A 212 12.18 7.93 9.35
C TYR A 212 12.82 8.16 7.96
N ASN A 213 13.57 7.20 7.42
CA ASN A 213 14.35 7.30 6.19
C ASN A 213 14.17 6.12 5.20
N GLN A 214 13.23 5.19 5.43
CA GLN A 214 13.19 3.92 4.68
C GLN A 214 12.56 4.00 3.28
N ASP A 215 11.46 4.73 3.12
CA ASP A 215 10.68 4.74 1.87
C ASP A 215 10.15 6.14 1.50
N ALA A 216 9.37 6.23 0.43
CA ALA A 216 8.72 7.48 0.01
C ALA A 216 7.79 8.07 1.08
N ALA A 217 7.21 7.23 1.93
CA ALA A 217 6.35 7.67 3.04
C ALA A 217 7.14 8.10 4.27
N SER A 218 8.48 7.96 4.28
CA SER A 218 9.33 8.34 5.40
C SER A 218 9.41 9.86 5.59
N THR A 219 9.59 10.27 6.83
CA THR A 219 9.63 11.69 7.19
C THR A 219 10.75 12.45 6.49
N LEU A 220 11.94 11.85 6.41
CA LEU A 220 13.11 12.50 5.78
C LEU A 220 12.87 12.74 4.29
N THR A 221 12.37 11.73 3.55
CA THR A 221 12.04 11.88 2.13
C THR A 221 10.91 12.90 1.92
N ARG A 222 9.84 12.87 2.74
CA ARG A 222 8.73 13.83 2.64
C ARG A 222 9.19 15.28 2.80
N LEU A 223 10.01 15.56 3.81
CA LEU A 223 10.54 16.91 4.02
C LEU A 223 11.56 17.30 2.94
N SER A 224 12.48 16.42 2.57
CA SER A 224 13.43 16.69 1.50
C SER A 224 12.74 16.99 0.17
N VAL A 225 11.71 16.24 -0.20
CA VAL A 225 10.95 16.47 -1.44
C VAL A 225 10.24 17.82 -1.37
N ALA A 226 9.67 18.22 -0.23
CA ALA A 226 9.06 19.54 -0.07
C ALA A 226 10.10 20.67 -0.25
N GLN A 227 11.34 20.46 0.14
CA GLN A 227 12.46 21.41 -0.07
C GLN A 227 13.04 21.36 -1.49
N GLY A 228 12.44 20.64 -2.43
CA GLY A 228 12.88 20.57 -3.84
C GLY A 228 13.66 19.31 -4.21
N GLY A 229 13.88 18.40 -3.28
CA GLY A 229 14.54 17.12 -3.50
C GLY A 229 13.73 16.15 -4.38
N PRO A 230 14.34 15.09 -4.89
CA PRO A 230 13.65 14.01 -5.59
C PRO A 230 12.99 13.04 -4.65
N ASN A 231 12.09 12.19 -5.20
CA ASN A 231 11.54 11.05 -4.52
C ASN A 231 12.43 9.82 -4.77
N LYS A 232 13.26 9.45 -3.80
CA LYS A 232 14.26 8.37 -3.84
C LYS A 232 15.31 8.52 -4.92
N TRP A 233 14.92 8.72 -6.16
CA TRP A 233 15.80 8.89 -7.31
C TRP A 233 15.35 10.06 -8.17
N GLN A 234 16.29 10.67 -8.87
CA GLN A 234 16.04 11.59 -9.98
C GLN A 234 16.82 11.15 -11.22
N VAL A 235 16.34 11.56 -12.38
CA VAL A 235 17.09 11.55 -13.63
C VAL A 235 17.59 12.96 -13.84
N ASP A 236 18.91 13.14 -13.88
CA ASP A 236 19.51 14.45 -14.09
C ASP A 236 19.51 14.87 -15.58
N ALA A 237 20.01 16.05 -15.88
CA ALA A 237 20.05 16.59 -17.25
C ALA A 237 20.90 15.73 -18.22
N SER A 238 21.81 14.91 -17.70
CA SER A 238 22.63 13.96 -18.50
C SER A 238 21.93 12.60 -18.70
N GLY A 239 20.72 12.41 -18.14
CA GLY A 239 20.02 11.15 -18.12
C GLY A 239 20.55 10.15 -17.08
N SER A 240 21.40 10.58 -16.15
CA SER A 240 21.96 9.73 -15.10
C SER A 240 21.02 9.65 -13.91
N PHE A 241 20.97 8.47 -13.27
CA PHE A 241 20.20 8.26 -12.06
C PHE A 241 20.99 8.71 -10.83
N VAL A 242 20.43 9.65 -10.07
CA VAL A 242 21.03 10.19 -8.85
C VAL A 242 20.11 9.89 -7.67
N PRO A 243 20.56 9.18 -6.61
CA PRO A 243 19.73 8.90 -5.45
C PRO A 243 19.51 10.18 -4.61
N GLU A 244 18.37 10.26 -3.93
CA GLU A 244 17.96 11.43 -3.14
C GLU A 244 19.02 11.88 -2.14
N PHE A 245 19.71 10.94 -1.49
CA PHE A 245 20.70 11.22 -0.44
C PHE A 245 22.00 11.86 -0.96
N MET A 246 22.18 11.96 -2.28
CA MET A 246 23.27 12.72 -2.91
C MET A 246 22.85 14.14 -3.30
N THR A 247 21.63 14.57 -3.00
CA THR A 247 21.11 15.89 -3.37
C THR A 247 21.19 16.89 -2.21
N THR A 248 21.33 18.15 -2.53
CA THR A 248 21.40 19.23 -1.53
C THR A 248 20.15 19.31 -0.63
N PRO A 249 18.91 19.25 -1.17
CA PRO A 249 17.72 19.31 -0.31
C PRO A 249 17.65 18.18 0.71
N PHE A 250 18.10 16.97 0.34
CA PHE A 250 18.14 15.84 1.27
C PHE A 250 19.20 16.05 2.36
N PHE A 251 20.38 16.48 1.99
CA PHE A 251 21.46 16.71 2.94
C PHE A 251 21.15 17.85 3.89
N ASP A 252 20.53 18.93 3.42
CA ASP A 252 20.11 20.05 4.27
C ASP A 252 19.01 19.61 5.26
N THR A 253 18.11 18.75 4.83
CA THR A 253 17.10 18.15 5.74
C THR A 253 17.77 17.25 6.79
N MET A 254 18.80 16.48 6.44
CA MET A 254 19.58 15.73 7.43
C MET A 254 20.31 16.63 8.43
N LYS A 255 20.86 17.78 7.97
CA LYS A 255 21.48 18.78 8.86
C LYS A 255 20.47 19.36 9.84
N LEU A 256 19.24 19.62 9.39
CA LEU A 256 18.15 20.02 10.31
C LEU A 256 17.91 18.94 11.38
N PHE A 257 17.77 17.69 11.00
CA PHE A 257 17.52 16.59 11.95
C PHE A 257 18.68 16.42 12.92
N ARG A 258 19.92 16.57 12.46
CA ARG A 258 21.09 16.58 13.33
C ARG A 258 21.02 17.72 14.37
N LYS A 259 20.75 18.94 13.93
CA LYS A 259 20.60 20.10 14.82
C LYS A 259 19.49 19.87 15.87
N LEU A 260 18.34 19.36 15.44
CA LEU A 260 17.23 19.03 16.32
C LEU A 260 17.62 17.95 17.36
N TYR A 261 18.39 16.96 16.95
CA TYR A 261 18.88 15.90 17.83
C TYR A 261 19.90 16.42 18.84
N GLU A 262 20.91 17.17 18.40
CA GLU A 262 21.95 17.76 19.23
C GLU A 262 21.36 18.71 20.29
N GLU A 263 20.33 19.49 19.92
CA GLU A 263 19.60 20.39 20.82
C GLU A 263 18.49 19.69 21.63
N LYS A 264 18.33 18.38 21.51
CA LYS A 264 17.28 17.57 22.18
C LYS A 264 15.85 18.03 21.88
N LEU A 265 15.62 18.58 20.70
CA LEU A 265 14.32 19.03 20.24
C LEU A 265 13.48 17.91 19.61
N ILE A 266 14.07 16.74 19.37
CA ILE A 266 13.39 15.50 19.00
C ILE A 266 13.77 14.36 19.95
N ASN A 267 12.99 13.30 19.95
CA ASN A 267 13.23 12.12 20.79
C ASN A 267 14.59 11.49 20.51
N GLN A 268 15.33 11.17 21.57
CA GLN A 268 16.72 10.70 21.49
C GLN A 268 16.84 9.22 21.11
N ASP A 269 15.74 8.49 21.20
CA ASP A 269 15.60 7.05 20.90
C ASP A 269 15.07 6.78 19.48
N PHE A 270 14.99 7.79 18.61
CA PHE A 270 14.36 7.70 17.27
C PHE A 270 14.86 6.52 16.43
N ALA A 271 16.12 6.11 16.60
CA ALA A 271 16.73 5.02 15.83
C ALA A 271 16.15 3.62 16.16
N VAL A 272 15.43 3.48 17.26
CA VAL A 272 14.91 2.20 17.76
C VAL A 272 13.41 2.19 18.05
N VAL A 273 12.78 3.37 18.21
CA VAL A 273 11.38 3.48 18.57
C VAL A 273 10.46 3.14 17.38
N ASP A 274 9.38 2.43 17.65
CA ASP A 274 8.37 2.10 16.64
C ASP A 274 7.38 3.24 16.39
N ALA A 275 6.86 3.33 15.17
CA ALA A 275 5.86 4.34 14.78
C ALA A 275 4.61 4.32 15.68
N THR A 276 4.25 3.15 16.22
CA THR A 276 3.12 3.03 17.15
C THR A 276 3.33 3.78 18.46
N GLU A 277 4.57 3.93 18.93
CA GLU A 277 4.88 4.72 20.12
C GLU A 277 4.80 6.22 19.82
N ILE A 278 5.18 6.62 18.62
CA ILE A 278 4.99 8.01 18.16
C ILE A 278 3.50 8.34 18.04
N ASP A 279 2.69 7.39 17.56
CA ASP A 279 1.23 7.53 17.52
C ASP A 279 0.66 7.73 18.92
N LYS A 280 1.06 6.92 19.89
CA LYS A 280 0.65 7.05 21.29
C LYS A 280 1.10 8.38 21.90
N ALA A 281 2.31 8.85 21.58
CA ALA A 281 2.78 10.15 22.04
C ALA A 281 1.90 11.30 21.54
N TYR A 282 1.48 11.24 20.27
CA TYR A 282 0.57 12.23 19.70
C TYR A 282 -0.85 12.10 20.31
N GLU A 283 -1.39 10.89 20.40
CA GLU A 283 -2.73 10.60 20.95
C GLU A 283 -2.84 10.93 22.45
N SER A 284 -1.72 10.93 23.17
CA SER A 284 -1.65 11.34 24.58
C SER A 284 -1.34 12.84 24.81
N GLY A 285 -1.23 13.60 23.71
CA GLY A 285 -1.02 15.06 23.79
C GLY A 285 0.42 15.50 24.03
N ARG A 286 1.42 14.62 23.81
CA ARG A 286 2.84 14.96 24.05
C ARG A 286 3.60 15.42 22.80
N THR A 287 2.97 15.41 21.63
CA THR A 287 3.62 15.81 20.37
C THR A 287 2.75 16.81 19.62
N ALA A 288 3.36 17.88 19.09
CA ALA A 288 2.64 18.93 18.38
C ALA A 288 2.33 18.60 16.92
N ILE A 289 3.25 17.94 16.23
CA ILE A 289 3.17 17.68 14.80
C ILE A 289 3.37 16.18 14.51
N ARG A 290 2.58 15.68 13.55
CA ARG A 290 2.78 14.39 12.90
C ARG A 290 2.61 14.54 11.39
N ILE A 291 3.48 13.90 10.61
CA ILE A 291 3.33 13.80 9.16
C ILE A 291 2.92 12.35 8.81
N SER A 292 1.69 12.18 8.37
CA SER A 292 1.20 10.84 8.00
C SER A 292 0.09 10.92 6.96
N GLY A 293 -0.22 9.80 6.30
CA GLY A 293 -1.43 9.61 5.50
C GLY A 293 -2.61 9.10 6.33
N GLY A 294 -2.52 9.20 7.65
CA GLY A 294 -3.48 8.59 8.56
C GLY A 294 -4.75 9.41 8.77
N ASN A 295 -5.67 8.82 9.50
CA ASN A 295 -6.95 9.39 9.86
C ASN A 295 -6.80 10.33 11.07
N ALA A 296 -6.61 11.64 10.84
CA ALA A 296 -6.52 12.64 11.91
C ALA A 296 -7.80 12.73 12.75
N GLN A 297 -8.94 12.36 12.22
CA GLN A 297 -10.18 12.30 13.02
C GLN A 297 -10.08 11.26 14.13
N SER A 298 -9.57 10.07 13.83
CA SER A 298 -9.34 9.05 14.85
C SER A 298 -8.34 9.51 15.91
N ILE A 299 -7.32 10.26 15.50
CA ILE A 299 -6.34 10.86 16.41
C ILE A 299 -7.01 11.92 17.29
N GLN A 300 -7.79 12.84 16.70
CA GLN A 300 -8.56 13.83 17.43
C GLN A 300 -9.49 13.18 18.46
N ASP A 301 -10.24 12.15 18.07
CA ASP A 301 -11.18 11.42 18.91
C ASP A 301 -10.51 10.73 20.12
N LYS A 302 -9.28 10.26 19.95
CA LYS A 302 -8.48 9.69 21.05
C LYS A 302 -7.89 10.77 21.93
N LEU A 303 -7.34 11.81 21.33
CA LEU A 303 -6.69 12.92 22.02
C LEU A 303 -7.66 13.66 22.95
N VAL A 304 -8.89 13.96 22.51
CA VAL A 304 -9.87 14.67 23.34
C VAL A 304 -10.34 13.87 24.56
N LYS A 305 -10.15 12.55 24.58
CA LYS A 305 -10.43 11.72 25.77
C LYS A 305 -9.40 11.97 26.88
N VAL A 306 -8.18 12.36 26.51
CA VAL A 306 -7.07 12.63 27.43
C VAL A 306 -6.94 14.13 27.68
N VAL A 307 -7.08 14.94 26.64
CA VAL A 307 -7.00 16.41 26.66
C VAL A 307 -8.27 16.98 26.03
N PRO A 308 -9.35 17.18 26.80
CA PRO A 308 -10.67 17.59 26.27
C PRO A 308 -10.68 18.89 25.46
N THR A 309 -9.72 19.79 25.73
CA THR A 309 -9.58 21.07 25.04
C THR A 309 -8.69 21.04 23.80
N ALA A 310 -8.12 19.88 23.47
CA ALA A 310 -7.21 19.76 22.34
C ALA A 310 -7.94 19.92 21.00
N VAL A 311 -7.32 20.69 20.11
CA VAL A 311 -7.81 20.89 18.74
C VAL A 311 -6.71 20.46 17.76
N VAL A 312 -7.00 19.44 16.96
CA VAL A 312 -6.14 19.02 15.83
C VAL A 312 -6.64 19.68 14.55
N ASP A 313 -5.71 20.12 13.72
CA ASP A 313 -6.00 20.53 12.36
C ASP A 313 -5.00 19.88 11.38
N ALA A 314 -5.25 20.02 10.09
CA ALA A 314 -4.46 19.42 9.05
C ALA A 314 -4.03 20.44 8.00
N ALA A 315 -2.84 20.23 7.42
CA ALA A 315 -2.31 21.03 6.33
C ALA A 315 -1.58 20.18 5.30
N ALA A 316 -1.49 20.65 4.07
CA ALA A 316 -0.61 20.09 3.07
C ALA A 316 0.85 20.31 3.42
N ILE A 317 1.74 19.43 2.97
CA ILE A 317 3.18 19.67 3.02
C ILE A 317 3.53 20.66 1.92
N GLU A 318 4.13 21.79 2.30
CA GLU A 318 4.65 22.79 1.39
C GLU A 318 6.13 23.07 1.71
N GLY A 319 6.87 23.47 0.70
CA GLY A 319 8.22 23.98 0.80
C GLY A 319 8.30 25.43 0.35
N PRO A 320 9.51 26.00 0.22
CA PRO A 320 9.71 27.37 -0.20
C PRO A 320 9.12 27.70 -1.59
N ASN A 321 8.96 26.68 -2.44
CA ASN A 321 8.42 26.82 -3.80
C ASN A 321 6.97 26.28 -3.93
N GLY A 322 6.23 26.17 -2.81
CA GLY A 322 4.88 25.68 -2.78
C GLY A 322 4.75 24.20 -2.47
N ARG A 323 3.57 23.62 -2.81
CA ARG A 323 3.24 22.24 -2.50
C ARG A 323 4.09 21.28 -3.35
N ARG A 324 4.72 20.31 -2.68
CA ARG A 324 5.52 19.27 -3.30
C ARG A 324 5.68 18.11 -2.31
N LEU A 325 5.44 16.88 -2.74
CA LEU A 325 5.49 15.69 -1.89
C LEU A 325 5.88 14.45 -2.69
N PRO A 326 6.47 13.42 -2.07
CA PRO A 326 6.76 12.19 -2.78
C PRO A 326 5.46 11.45 -3.13
N GLY A 327 5.36 10.97 -4.36
CA GLY A 327 4.33 10.02 -4.78
C GLY A 327 4.59 8.66 -4.13
N GLU A 328 3.59 8.11 -3.44
CA GLU A 328 3.65 6.76 -2.92
C GLU A 328 3.30 5.74 -4.03
N SER A 329 3.39 4.43 -3.73
CA SER A 329 3.13 3.38 -4.73
C SER A 329 1.69 3.40 -5.29
N GLY A 330 0.75 3.99 -4.56
CA GLY A 330 -0.65 4.06 -4.96
C GLY A 330 -1.40 2.74 -4.83
N ASN A 331 -0.83 1.74 -4.15
CA ASN A 331 -1.47 0.44 -4.00
C ASN A 331 -1.08 -0.28 -2.70
N ALA A 332 -1.90 -1.27 -2.36
CA ALA A 332 -1.64 -2.25 -1.29
C ALA A 332 -1.37 -3.65 -1.87
N GLY A 333 -0.66 -3.72 -2.98
CA GLY A 333 -0.52 -4.88 -3.84
C GLY A 333 -1.47 -4.79 -5.04
N PHE A 334 -1.53 -5.85 -5.84
CA PHE A 334 -2.36 -5.90 -7.05
C PHE A 334 -2.92 -7.31 -7.28
N LEU A 335 -4.04 -7.41 -7.97
CA LEU A 335 -4.66 -8.66 -8.36
C LEU A 335 -4.13 -9.11 -9.71
N ALA A 336 -3.49 -10.26 -9.75
CA ALA A 336 -2.95 -10.87 -10.96
C ALA A 336 -3.73 -12.12 -11.36
N ILE A 337 -3.73 -12.44 -12.65
CA ILE A 337 -4.50 -13.51 -13.27
C ILE A 337 -3.54 -14.56 -13.85
N PRO A 338 -3.39 -15.74 -13.20
CA PRO A 338 -2.52 -16.80 -13.69
C PRO A 338 -3.04 -17.47 -14.97
N LYS A 339 -2.16 -17.67 -15.95
CA LYS A 339 -2.48 -18.35 -17.21
C LYS A 339 -2.82 -19.83 -17.02
N GLN A 340 -2.30 -20.45 -15.96
CA GLN A 340 -2.56 -21.85 -15.65
C GLN A 340 -4.04 -22.11 -15.33
N SER A 341 -4.71 -21.17 -14.65
CA SER A 341 -6.09 -21.33 -14.19
C SER A 341 -7.10 -20.54 -15.03
N VAL A 342 -6.61 -19.60 -15.85
CA VAL A 342 -7.37 -18.83 -16.84
C VAL A 342 -6.70 -19.04 -18.19
N LYS A 343 -7.25 -19.97 -18.98
CA LYS A 343 -6.55 -20.54 -20.16
C LYS A 343 -6.86 -19.84 -21.47
N SER A 344 -7.90 -19.00 -21.49
CA SER A 344 -8.33 -18.32 -22.71
C SER A 344 -8.54 -16.82 -22.49
N VAL A 345 -8.52 -16.07 -23.58
CA VAL A 345 -8.85 -14.64 -23.57
C VAL A 345 -10.29 -14.40 -23.09
N ASP A 346 -11.22 -15.30 -23.41
CA ASP A 346 -12.61 -15.16 -22.97
C ASP A 346 -12.75 -15.34 -21.46
N GLU A 347 -12.03 -16.31 -20.88
CA GLU A 347 -11.96 -16.45 -19.42
C GLU A 347 -11.27 -15.21 -18.77
N LEU A 348 -10.17 -14.72 -19.37
CA LEU A 348 -9.53 -13.49 -18.92
C LEU A 348 -10.51 -12.31 -18.88
N LYS A 349 -11.29 -12.13 -19.94
CA LYS A 349 -12.31 -11.07 -20.00
C LYS A 349 -13.38 -11.24 -18.92
N GLN A 350 -13.78 -12.45 -18.58
CA GLN A 350 -14.74 -12.71 -17.50
C GLN A 350 -14.15 -12.31 -16.12
N VAL A 351 -12.89 -12.65 -15.86
CA VAL A 351 -12.21 -12.26 -14.62
C VAL A 351 -12.04 -10.73 -14.54
N LEU A 352 -11.65 -10.06 -15.63
CA LEU A 352 -11.55 -8.61 -15.68
C LEU A 352 -12.92 -7.92 -15.51
N ALA A 353 -14.00 -8.48 -16.09
CA ALA A 353 -15.35 -7.98 -15.88
C ALA A 353 -15.81 -8.11 -14.43
N PHE A 354 -15.43 -9.19 -13.73
CA PHE A 354 -15.64 -9.31 -12.29
C PHE A 354 -14.94 -8.19 -11.53
N VAL A 355 -13.66 -7.96 -11.79
CA VAL A 355 -12.87 -6.92 -11.11
C VAL A 355 -13.42 -5.53 -11.41
N ASP A 356 -13.81 -5.24 -12.65
CA ASP A 356 -14.41 -3.96 -13.05
C ASP A 356 -15.72 -3.69 -12.31
N LYS A 357 -16.60 -4.69 -12.21
CA LYS A 357 -17.88 -4.59 -11.48
C LYS A 357 -17.71 -4.32 -9.98
N LEU A 358 -16.62 -4.79 -9.35
CA LEU A 358 -16.34 -4.45 -7.94
C LEU A 358 -16.16 -2.94 -7.72
N MET A 359 -15.81 -2.22 -8.76
CA MET A 359 -15.58 -0.77 -8.74
C MET A 359 -16.81 0.04 -9.17
N ASP A 360 -17.93 -0.59 -9.53
CA ASP A 360 -19.20 0.09 -9.74
C ASP A 360 -19.67 0.78 -8.45
N PRO A 361 -20.36 1.94 -8.52
CA PRO A 361 -20.75 2.69 -7.32
C PRO A 361 -21.49 1.86 -6.26
N GLN A 362 -22.34 0.94 -6.67
CA GLN A 362 -23.08 0.05 -5.78
C GLN A 362 -22.14 -0.92 -5.05
N MET A 363 -21.23 -1.57 -5.78
CA MET A 363 -20.25 -2.49 -5.20
C MET A 363 -19.20 -1.78 -4.37
N ALA A 364 -18.71 -0.63 -4.82
CA ALA A 364 -17.81 0.22 -4.04
C ALA A 364 -18.46 0.64 -2.70
N THR A 365 -19.74 0.98 -2.70
CA THR A 365 -20.49 1.29 -1.47
C THR A 365 -20.55 0.07 -0.54
N LEU A 366 -20.89 -1.10 -1.08
CA LEU A 366 -20.90 -2.35 -0.31
C LEU A 366 -19.53 -2.69 0.28
N LEU A 367 -18.46 -2.59 -0.52
CA LEU A 367 -17.10 -2.92 -0.08
C LEU A 367 -16.55 -1.92 0.95
N VAL A 368 -16.94 -0.65 0.84
CA VAL A 368 -16.46 0.40 1.77
C VAL A 368 -17.29 0.45 3.05
N LYS A 369 -18.60 0.27 2.98
CA LYS A 369 -19.53 0.53 4.10
C LYS A 369 -20.27 -0.71 4.59
N GLY A 370 -20.31 -1.77 3.78
CA GLY A 370 -21.11 -2.95 4.09
C GLY A 370 -22.58 -2.80 3.70
N VAL A 371 -23.42 -3.53 4.40
CA VAL A 371 -24.87 -3.66 4.13
C VAL A 371 -25.63 -2.54 4.84
N GLU A 372 -26.51 -1.87 4.11
CA GLU A 372 -27.43 -0.87 4.66
C GLU A 372 -28.38 -1.50 5.68
N GLY A 373 -28.67 -0.75 6.74
CA GLY A 373 -29.50 -1.21 7.87
C GLY A 373 -28.77 -2.09 8.87
N LYS A 374 -27.58 -2.61 8.53
CA LYS A 374 -26.73 -3.40 9.42
C LYS A 374 -25.45 -2.66 9.80
N HIS A 375 -24.68 -2.22 8.82
CA HIS A 375 -23.38 -1.56 9.03
C HIS A 375 -23.52 -0.03 8.97
N TRP A 376 -24.46 0.48 8.20
CA TRP A 376 -24.73 1.90 8.03
C TRP A 376 -26.20 2.16 7.70
N GLU A 377 -26.62 3.41 7.88
CA GLU A 377 -27.93 3.90 7.49
C GLU A 377 -27.83 5.12 6.58
N ASP A 378 -28.78 5.27 5.69
CA ASP A 378 -28.93 6.44 4.81
C ASP A 378 -29.61 7.59 5.60
N LYS A 379 -29.00 8.78 5.57
CA LYS A 379 -29.54 10.01 6.16
C LYS A 379 -29.70 11.12 5.09
N GLY A 380 -30.03 10.74 3.87
CA GLY A 380 -30.21 11.65 2.76
C GLY A 380 -28.90 11.94 2.04
N ASP A 381 -28.24 13.05 2.35
CA ASP A 381 -27.00 13.46 1.69
C ASP A 381 -25.76 12.66 2.17
N VAL A 382 -25.86 12.00 3.34
CA VAL A 382 -24.77 11.27 3.94
C VAL A 382 -25.22 9.91 4.49
N THR A 383 -24.28 9.01 4.69
CA THR A 383 -24.49 7.77 5.42
C THR A 383 -23.87 7.86 6.82
N VAL A 384 -24.46 7.13 7.79
CA VAL A 384 -23.97 7.09 9.18
C VAL A 384 -23.65 5.64 9.55
N PRO A 385 -22.44 5.34 10.06
CA PRO A 385 -22.10 4.00 10.52
C PRO A 385 -22.95 3.64 11.76
N LEU A 386 -23.42 2.39 11.80
CA LEU A 386 -24.26 1.87 12.90
C LEU A 386 -23.43 1.09 13.92
N ASP A 387 -22.56 0.21 13.45
CA ASP A 387 -21.76 -0.68 14.29
C ASP A 387 -20.30 -0.75 13.79
N PRO A 388 -19.37 -0.01 14.43
CA PRO A 388 -17.95 -0.08 14.09
C PRO A 388 -17.29 -1.44 14.34
N ALA A 389 -17.81 -2.26 15.26
CA ALA A 389 -17.28 -3.59 15.54
C ALA A 389 -17.70 -4.58 14.44
N ALA A 390 -18.96 -4.51 13.99
CA ALA A 390 -19.42 -5.26 12.83
C ALA A 390 -18.69 -4.84 11.56
N ASP A 391 -18.44 -3.54 11.34
CA ASP A 391 -17.63 -3.06 10.22
C ASP A 391 -16.23 -3.67 10.23
N ALA A 392 -15.54 -3.64 11.36
CA ALA A 392 -14.18 -4.17 11.49
C ALA A 392 -14.11 -5.68 11.21
N LYS A 393 -15.16 -6.43 11.55
CA LYS A 393 -15.21 -7.87 11.41
C LYS A 393 -15.73 -8.34 10.05
N GLU A 394 -16.76 -7.70 9.52
CA GLU A 394 -17.49 -8.19 8.37
C GLU A 394 -17.18 -7.40 7.08
N VAL A 395 -16.90 -6.09 7.17
CA VAL A 395 -16.68 -5.22 6.00
C VAL A 395 -15.20 -5.04 5.69
N LYS A 396 -14.39 -4.70 6.70
CA LYS A 396 -12.98 -4.40 6.58
C LYS A 396 -12.17 -5.47 5.81
N PRO A 397 -12.37 -6.79 5.99
CA PRO A 397 -11.65 -7.79 5.22
C PRO A 397 -11.82 -7.63 3.71
N TYR A 398 -13.03 -7.35 3.23
CA TYR A 398 -13.29 -7.13 1.79
C TYR A 398 -12.80 -5.77 1.33
N ARG A 399 -13.03 -4.71 2.10
CA ARG A 399 -12.58 -3.34 1.80
C ARG A 399 -11.08 -3.26 1.58
N ASP A 400 -10.28 -3.97 2.36
CA ASP A 400 -8.82 -3.87 2.33
C ASP A 400 -8.15 -4.85 1.35
N THR A 401 -8.93 -5.78 0.75
CA THR A 401 -8.38 -6.84 -0.12
C THR A 401 -8.97 -6.91 -1.52
N LEU A 402 -10.07 -6.20 -1.77
CA LEU A 402 -10.68 -6.10 -3.09
C LEU A 402 -10.51 -4.70 -3.67
N PRO A 403 -10.34 -4.57 -5.00
CA PRO A 403 -10.27 -3.26 -5.63
C PRO A 403 -11.63 -2.57 -5.52
N GLN A 404 -11.61 -1.35 -5.10
CA GLN A 404 -12.77 -0.50 -4.99
C GLN A 404 -12.33 0.96 -5.14
N ARG A 405 -13.23 1.85 -5.50
CA ARG A 405 -12.98 3.28 -5.44
C ARG A 405 -13.66 3.82 -4.20
N GLY A 406 -12.85 4.28 -3.24
CA GLY A 406 -13.34 4.87 -2.01
C GLY A 406 -13.98 6.26 -2.22
N GLU A 407 -14.43 6.86 -1.13
CA GLU A 407 -15.08 8.18 -1.12
C GLU A 407 -14.21 9.30 -1.68
N SER A 408 -12.89 9.19 -1.57
CA SER A 408 -11.93 10.15 -2.14
C SER A 408 -12.06 10.35 -3.64
N TYR A 409 -12.65 9.37 -4.34
CA TYR A 409 -12.91 9.43 -5.79
C TYR A 409 -14.38 9.70 -6.14
N ASN A 410 -15.22 10.06 -5.18
CA ASN A 410 -16.65 10.37 -5.33
C ASN A 410 -17.50 9.25 -5.96
N ILE A 411 -17.19 8.00 -5.67
CA ILE A 411 -17.91 6.85 -6.23
C ILE A 411 -18.93 6.27 -5.24
N ALA A 412 -18.53 6.13 -3.97
CA ALA A 412 -19.47 5.76 -2.93
C ALA A 412 -20.17 6.99 -2.38
N LYS A 413 -21.43 6.83 -1.93
CA LYS A 413 -22.14 7.90 -1.23
C LYS A 413 -21.33 8.32 0.01
N PRO A 414 -21.09 9.61 0.27
CA PRO A 414 -20.22 10.05 1.35
C PRO A 414 -20.79 9.64 2.72
N MET A 415 -19.89 9.25 3.63
CA MET A 415 -20.23 9.08 5.04
C MET A 415 -20.36 10.46 5.71
N LYS A 416 -21.14 10.53 6.78
CA LYS A 416 -21.13 11.71 7.65
C LYS A 416 -19.70 11.90 8.19
N GLN A 417 -19.13 13.02 7.85
CA GLN A 417 -17.74 13.33 8.15
C GLN A 417 -17.66 14.64 8.93
N THR A 418 -16.67 14.73 9.82
CA THR A 418 -16.30 16.00 10.42
C THR A 418 -15.62 16.92 9.41
N ASP A 419 -15.56 18.22 9.72
CA ASP A 419 -14.85 19.19 8.88
C ASP A 419 -13.38 18.81 8.70
N LEU A 420 -12.74 18.32 9.77
CA LEU A 420 -11.36 17.86 9.75
C LEU A 420 -11.18 16.68 8.76
N PHE A 421 -12.08 15.70 8.81
CA PHE A 421 -12.00 14.54 7.91
C PHE A 421 -12.16 14.97 6.43
N ARG A 422 -13.15 15.84 6.14
CA ARG A 422 -13.35 16.40 4.79
C ARG A 422 -12.13 17.18 4.31
N LYS A 423 -11.54 18.03 5.19
CA LYS A 423 -10.33 18.80 4.89
C LYS A 423 -9.17 17.89 4.50
N ILE A 424 -8.94 16.81 5.24
CA ILE A 424 -7.87 15.84 4.96
C ILE A 424 -8.11 15.13 3.63
N GLY A 425 -9.33 14.67 3.37
CA GLY A 425 -9.69 14.07 2.10
C GLY A 425 -9.44 15.00 0.91
N GLN A 426 -9.79 16.29 1.06
CA GLN A 426 -9.52 17.29 0.03
C GLN A 426 -8.01 17.54 -0.16
N ILE A 427 -7.24 17.66 0.95
CA ILE A 427 -5.77 17.80 0.87
C ILE A 427 -5.16 16.61 0.13
N THR A 428 -5.54 15.39 0.49
CA THR A 428 -5.01 14.14 -0.12
C THR A 428 -5.33 14.07 -1.60
N LYS A 429 -6.56 14.41 -1.99
CA LYS A 429 -6.99 14.47 -3.40
C LYS A 429 -6.20 15.53 -4.19
N ASP A 430 -6.06 16.73 -3.62
CA ASP A 430 -5.31 17.81 -4.28
C ASP A 430 -3.81 17.51 -4.35
N ASN A 431 -3.25 16.78 -3.39
CA ASN A 431 -1.86 16.37 -3.37
C ASN A 431 -1.45 15.59 -4.61
N GLU A 432 -2.36 14.83 -5.24
CA GLU A 432 -2.06 14.05 -6.45
C GLU A 432 -1.53 14.92 -7.61
N LYS A 433 -1.84 16.21 -7.61
CA LYS A 433 -1.34 17.17 -8.63
C LYS A 433 0.10 17.60 -8.41
N TYR A 434 0.64 17.35 -7.22
CA TYR A 434 1.93 17.87 -6.75
C TYR A 434 2.92 16.77 -6.36
N ILE A 435 2.59 15.50 -6.67
CA ILE A 435 3.47 14.38 -6.39
C ILE A 435 4.72 14.42 -7.28
N VAL A 436 5.82 14.02 -6.68
CA VAL A 436 7.07 13.73 -7.37
C VAL A 436 7.20 12.23 -7.51
N ALA A 437 7.15 11.71 -8.72
CA ALA A 437 7.30 10.29 -8.97
C ALA A 437 8.72 9.81 -8.67
N ASN A 438 8.86 8.55 -8.23
CA ASN A 438 10.14 7.87 -8.20
C ASN A 438 10.40 7.23 -9.57
N PRO A 439 11.35 7.72 -10.37
CA PRO A 439 11.58 7.19 -11.71
C PRO A 439 12.17 5.77 -11.72
N ALA A 440 12.69 5.31 -10.58
CA ALA A 440 13.24 3.95 -10.43
C ALA A 440 12.23 2.92 -9.91
N LEU A 441 11.02 3.33 -9.55
CA LEU A 441 10.08 2.48 -8.78
C LEU A 441 9.83 1.11 -9.43
N THR A 442 9.75 1.05 -10.76
CA THR A 442 9.45 -0.18 -11.51
C THR A 442 10.58 -0.59 -12.45
N LEU A 443 11.74 0.03 -12.32
CA LEU A 443 12.90 -0.33 -13.12
C LEU A 443 13.57 -1.58 -12.56
N ASP A 444 14.01 -2.43 -13.48
CA ASP A 444 14.71 -3.66 -13.15
C ASP A 444 16.21 -3.41 -12.95
N SER A 445 16.78 -4.02 -11.93
CA SER A 445 18.21 -4.02 -11.67
C SER A 445 18.63 -5.34 -11.05
N ALA A 446 19.59 -6.02 -11.63
CA ALA A 446 20.19 -7.22 -11.07
C ALA A 446 20.88 -6.91 -9.75
N THR A 447 21.61 -5.80 -9.69
CA THR A 447 22.28 -5.34 -8.46
C THR A 447 21.29 -5.08 -7.32
N TYR A 448 20.13 -4.46 -7.61
CA TYR A 448 19.09 -4.25 -6.59
C TYR A 448 18.47 -5.57 -6.13
N SER A 449 18.22 -6.50 -7.05
CA SER A 449 17.68 -7.82 -6.71
C SER A 449 18.61 -8.63 -5.82
N GLU A 450 19.92 -8.52 -6.03
CA GLU A 450 20.93 -9.27 -5.27
C GLU A 450 21.32 -8.59 -3.95
N ARG A 451 21.49 -7.25 -3.96
CA ARG A 451 22.13 -6.48 -2.89
C ARG A 451 21.35 -5.24 -2.44
N GLY A 452 20.15 -5.01 -2.97
CA GLY A 452 19.41 -3.77 -2.71
C GLY A 452 19.23 -3.50 -1.23
N LYS A 453 18.83 -4.51 -0.44
CA LYS A 453 18.67 -4.37 1.01
C LYS A 453 19.97 -4.02 1.75
N GLU A 454 21.10 -4.57 1.33
CA GLU A 454 22.40 -4.24 1.89
C GLU A 454 22.78 -2.78 1.59
N LEU A 455 22.60 -2.35 0.34
CA LEU A 455 22.88 -0.98 -0.08
C LEU A 455 21.98 0.03 0.63
N GLU A 456 20.69 -0.26 0.80
CA GLU A 456 19.76 0.56 1.56
C GLU A 456 20.16 0.65 3.04
N GLN A 457 20.55 -0.46 3.65
CA GLN A 457 20.98 -0.49 5.05
C GLN A 457 22.25 0.32 5.27
N MET A 458 23.24 0.23 4.37
CA MET A 458 24.48 1.01 4.45
C MET A 458 24.18 2.52 4.55
N ILE A 459 23.29 3.01 3.69
CA ILE A 459 22.94 4.43 3.68
C ILE A 459 22.07 4.81 4.88
N SER A 460 21.12 3.97 5.26
CA SER A 460 20.28 4.18 6.43
C SER A 460 21.10 4.29 7.72
N ASP A 461 22.10 3.41 7.89
CA ASP A 461 23.01 3.45 9.02
C ASP A 461 23.88 4.72 9.02
N ALA A 462 24.40 5.12 7.86
CA ALA A 462 25.17 6.33 7.71
C ALA A 462 24.35 7.60 8.03
N GLN A 463 23.11 7.69 7.57
CA GLN A 463 22.17 8.76 7.88
C GLN A 463 21.93 8.86 9.39
N THR A 464 21.66 7.73 10.02
CA THR A 464 21.45 7.66 11.48
C THR A 464 22.71 8.11 12.25
N LYS A 465 23.89 7.65 11.84
CA LYS A 465 25.16 8.09 12.44
C LYS A 465 25.39 9.58 12.28
N PHE A 466 25.05 10.14 11.13
CA PHE A 466 25.20 11.58 10.86
C PHE A 466 24.24 12.41 11.74
N ILE A 467 22.97 12.05 11.79
CA ILE A 467 21.96 12.73 12.61
C ILE A 467 22.32 12.67 14.10
N MET A 468 22.83 11.54 14.58
CA MET A 468 23.29 11.38 15.97
C MET A 468 24.63 12.05 16.26
N GLY A 469 25.27 12.73 15.30
CA GLY A 469 26.57 13.39 15.47
C GLY A 469 27.76 12.43 15.58
N LYS A 470 27.58 11.16 15.25
CA LYS A 470 28.66 10.13 15.31
C LYS A 470 29.63 10.23 14.13
N ILE A 471 29.22 10.83 13.03
CA ILE A 471 30.06 11.19 11.89
C ILE A 471 29.75 12.62 11.49
N ASP A 472 30.74 13.32 10.94
CA ASP A 472 30.63 14.64 10.36
C ASP A 472 30.32 14.60 8.84
N GLU A 473 30.34 15.76 8.16
CA GLU A 473 30.12 15.82 6.71
C GLU A 473 31.17 15.05 5.90
N ALA A 474 32.42 15.03 6.35
CA ALA A 474 33.47 14.26 5.70
C ALA A 474 33.21 12.75 5.86
N GLY A 475 32.81 12.34 7.06
CA GLY A 475 32.37 10.97 7.33
C GLY A 475 31.16 10.57 6.50
N TRP A 476 30.16 11.44 6.35
CA TRP A 476 29.02 11.21 5.47
C TRP A 476 29.45 10.99 4.01
N LYS A 477 30.28 11.88 3.48
CA LYS A 477 30.83 11.73 2.12
C LYS A 477 31.58 10.42 1.94
N ALA A 478 32.35 10.01 2.93
CA ALA A 478 33.08 8.74 2.91
C ALA A 478 32.12 7.52 2.88
N GLU A 479 31.02 7.54 3.62
CA GLU A 479 30.00 6.47 3.57
C GLU A 479 29.29 6.43 2.21
N VAL A 480 28.97 7.58 1.60
CA VAL A 480 28.43 7.64 0.23
C VAL A 480 29.41 7.03 -0.79
N GLU A 481 30.71 7.32 -0.68
CA GLU A 481 31.73 6.71 -1.55
C GLU A 481 31.87 5.20 -1.34
N LYS A 482 31.72 4.70 -0.11
CA LYS A 482 31.65 3.28 0.15
C LYS A 482 30.44 2.64 -0.51
N TRP A 483 29.26 3.27 -0.41
CA TRP A 483 28.04 2.82 -1.07
C TRP A 483 28.19 2.71 -2.58
N LYS A 484 28.78 3.72 -3.23
CA LYS A 484 29.08 3.70 -4.66
C LYS A 484 29.91 2.47 -5.03
N LYS A 485 31.03 2.26 -4.33
CA LYS A 485 31.94 1.13 -4.56
C LYS A 485 31.30 -0.23 -4.24
N ALA A 486 30.37 -0.29 -3.28
CA ALA A 486 29.66 -1.50 -2.92
C ALA A 486 28.65 -1.96 -3.96
N GLY A 487 28.36 -1.17 -4.98
CA GLY A 487 27.43 -1.48 -6.07
C GLY A 487 26.47 -0.35 -6.41
N GLY A 488 26.50 0.77 -5.69
CA GLY A 488 25.60 1.90 -5.92
C GLY A 488 25.74 2.52 -7.30
N ASP A 489 26.99 2.69 -7.81
CA ASP A 489 27.21 3.19 -9.17
C ASP A 489 26.68 2.22 -10.23
N LYS A 490 26.86 0.91 -10.03
CA LYS A 490 26.31 -0.12 -10.90
C LYS A 490 24.78 -0.12 -10.89
N LEU A 491 24.17 0.02 -9.71
CA LEU A 491 22.72 0.15 -9.55
C LEU A 491 22.17 1.35 -10.33
N ALA A 492 22.80 2.51 -10.19
CA ALA A 492 22.42 3.74 -10.92
C ALA A 492 22.52 3.55 -12.44
N GLN A 493 23.59 2.89 -12.91
CA GLN A 493 23.78 2.58 -14.33
C GLN A 493 22.71 1.61 -14.86
N GLU A 494 22.38 0.55 -14.11
CA GLU A 494 21.35 -0.41 -14.49
C GLU A 494 19.97 0.27 -14.57
N TYR A 495 19.63 1.18 -13.63
CA TYR A 495 18.41 1.97 -13.71
C TYR A 495 18.37 2.89 -14.94
N LYS A 496 19.49 3.54 -15.28
CA LYS A 496 19.59 4.33 -16.52
C LYS A 496 19.29 3.48 -17.75
N GLU A 497 19.92 2.34 -17.88
CA GLU A 497 19.74 1.43 -19.02
C GLU A 497 18.29 0.90 -19.10
N ALA A 498 17.70 0.53 -17.97
CA ALA A 498 16.31 0.07 -17.90
C ALA A 498 15.32 1.19 -18.29
N TYR A 499 15.59 2.42 -17.83
CA TYR A 499 14.78 3.60 -18.16
C TYR A 499 14.86 3.96 -19.65
N GLU A 500 16.04 3.93 -20.24
CA GLU A 500 16.21 4.19 -21.67
C GLU A 500 15.50 3.13 -22.53
N LYS A 501 15.54 1.86 -22.10
CA LYS A 501 14.79 0.77 -22.77
C LYS A 501 13.28 0.95 -22.66
N SER A 502 12.78 1.48 -21.53
CA SER A 502 11.34 1.70 -21.34
C SER A 502 10.79 2.83 -22.23
N LYS A 503 11.62 3.82 -22.58
CA LYS A 503 11.23 4.95 -23.46
C LYS A 503 11.21 4.59 -24.95
N LYS A 504 11.88 3.52 -25.36
CA LYS A 504 11.96 3.08 -26.76
C LYS A 504 10.81 2.16 -27.17
N LYS A 505 9.91 1.84 -26.25
CA LYS A 505 8.70 1.03 -26.47
C LYS A 505 7.46 1.91 -26.52
#